data_480bc3db3d77551e06863fcb80be5bfb
#
_entry.id   480bc3db3d77551e06863fcb80be5bfb
#
_cell.length_a   1.000
_cell.length_b   1.000
_cell.length_c   1.000
_cell.angle_alpha   90.00
_cell.angle_beta   90.00
_cell.angle_gamma   90.00
#
_symmetry.space_group_name_H-M   'P 1'
#
loop_
_entity.id
_entity.type
_entity.pdbx_description
1 polymer ?
#
loop_
_entity_poly.entity_id
_entity_poly.type
_entity_poly.pdbx_seq_one_letter_code
_entity_poly.pdbx_strand_id
1 'polypeptide(L)'
;MNKRHTLTTVLGKTVRQVARLRGGGSALPGLFVEKIDPDFVARTLKHLPRGIAIISGTNGKTTTTKMVVELLRGQGLNVFTNRTGSNFTRGVAAALLSEVDIYGNLDADIAVLELDEAYAVHFVHAISPNYCLLLNVMRDQLDRFGEIDATAKLLHTVAAHATNGVVVNRDDPRLGSRAFAIDVTAPIRSYGVHPDLQSLFPSDDNLRGAGAHNKHVANRADDGTTLESVDGQRATISFSGNAHAITLSLHGIYNVLNATGAIALTRMIMGDELDTQQMLDSLSHITPAFGRGEQIMVSGQPCELVLVKNPAGFRLSLASFNPDGYATMIAVNDNYADGRDMSWLWDVDFDSLRAQGVAELSGVRAYDMALRLQYELVEISHVEPDLAAALKHFISTNPNKPKRIYCTYTAMLRLRRELAKCTTVEEIA
;
A
#
# COMPACT_ATOMS: atom_id res chain seq x y z
N MET A 1 -18.13 -32.77 -9.06
CA MET A 1 -17.99 -32.06 -7.75
C MET A 1 -16.86 -32.72 -6.95
N ASN A 2 -15.79 -32.01 -6.62
CA ASN A 2 -14.64 -32.61 -5.93
C ASN A 2 -14.93 -32.65 -4.40
N LYS A 3 -15.25 -33.84 -3.86
CA LYS A 3 -15.58 -34.03 -2.43
C LYS A 3 -14.49 -33.45 -1.48
N ARG A 4 -13.23 -33.48 -1.89
CA ARG A 4 -12.11 -32.91 -1.13
C ARG A 4 -12.24 -31.38 -0.98
N HIS A 5 -12.63 -30.68 -2.05
CA HIS A 5 -12.79 -29.22 -2.06
C HIS A 5 -13.91 -28.78 -1.08
N THR A 6 -15.06 -29.42 -1.15
CA THR A 6 -16.18 -29.17 -0.23
C THR A 6 -15.77 -29.43 1.23
N LEU A 7 -15.08 -30.53 1.52
CA LEU A 7 -14.64 -30.87 2.86
C LEU A 7 -13.66 -29.83 3.40
N THR A 8 -12.65 -29.44 2.62
CA THR A 8 -11.69 -28.39 2.98
C THR A 8 -12.39 -27.07 3.28
N THR A 9 -13.34 -26.67 2.45
CA THR A 9 -14.09 -25.41 2.61
C THR A 9 -14.92 -25.42 3.90
N VAL A 10 -15.67 -26.49 4.16
CA VAL A 10 -16.49 -26.61 5.37
C VAL A 10 -15.62 -26.59 6.63
N LEU A 11 -14.54 -27.39 6.67
CA LEU A 11 -13.61 -27.40 7.79
C LEU A 11 -12.94 -26.04 7.99
N GLY A 12 -12.46 -25.39 6.92
CA GLY A 12 -11.85 -24.06 6.98
C GLY A 12 -12.80 -22.99 7.50
N LYS A 13 -14.05 -22.98 7.05
CA LYS A 13 -15.10 -22.07 7.54
C LYS A 13 -15.42 -22.33 9.01
N THR A 14 -15.44 -23.58 9.46
CA THR A 14 -15.63 -23.93 10.87
C THR A 14 -14.47 -23.40 11.74
N VAL A 15 -13.23 -23.64 11.33
CA VAL A 15 -12.05 -23.10 12.02
C VAL A 15 -12.10 -21.57 12.09
N ARG A 16 -12.51 -20.90 11.00
CA ARG A 16 -12.69 -19.45 10.98
C ARG A 16 -13.72 -18.98 12.00
N GLN A 17 -14.87 -19.65 12.09
CA GLN A 17 -15.91 -19.30 13.05
C GLN A 17 -15.40 -19.44 14.50
N VAL A 18 -14.72 -20.55 14.81
CA VAL A 18 -14.12 -20.78 16.13
C VAL A 18 -13.03 -19.75 16.46
N ALA A 19 -12.17 -19.40 15.48
CA ALA A 19 -11.13 -18.40 15.66
C ALA A 19 -11.73 -17.03 15.97
N ARG A 20 -12.80 -16.63 15.26
CA ARG A 20 -13.53 -15.35 15.54
C ARG A 20 -14.10 -15.31 16.96
N LEU A 21 -14.74 -16.38 17.40
CA LEU A 21 -15.32 -16.46 18.75
C LEU A 21 -14.26 -16.36 19.86
N ARG A 22 -13.01 -16.74 19.57
CA ARG A 22 -11.90 -16.69 20.52
C ARG A 22 -11.04 -15.42 20.42
N GLY A 23 -11.42 -14.46 19.57
CA GLY A 23 -10.61 -13.27 19.31
C GLY A 23 -9.26 -13.56 18.62
N GLY A 24 -9.17 -14.70 17.94
CA GLY A 24 -7.95 -15.14 17.23
C GLY A 24 -7.70 -14.36 15.93
N GLY A 25 -6.42 -14.31 15.51
CA GLY A 25 -5.99 -13.59 14.32
C GLY A 25 -6.59 -14.14 13.02
N SER A 26 -6.75 -13.27 12.04
CA SER A 26 -7.35 -13.55 10.72
C SER A 26 -6.60 -14.62 9.90
N ALA A 27 -5.32 -14.84 10.15
CA ALA A 27 -4.48 -15.77 9.37
C ALA A 27 -4.58 -17.25 9.79
N LEU A 28 -5.09 -17.56 11.00
CA LEU A 28 -5.17 -18.94 11.52
C LEU A 28 -5.99 -19.88 10.61
N PRO A 29 -7.17 -19.49 10.11
CA PRO A 29 -7.94 -20.34 9.18
C PRO A 29 -7.19 -20.64 7.90
N GLY A 30 -6.48 -19.66 7.34
CA GLY A 30 -5.65 -19.83 6.14
C GLY A 30 -4.50 -20.81 6.36
N LEU A 31 -3.80 -20.72 7.49
CA LEU A 31 -2.75 -21.67 7.87
C LEU A 31 -3.30 -23.12 7.95
N PHE A 32 -4.47 -23.28 8.53
CA PHE A 32 -5.11 -24.58 8.64
C PHE A 32 -5.41 -25.16 7.26
N VAL A 33 -6.02 -24.37 6.37
CA VAL A 33 -6.34 -24.80 4.99
C VAL A 33 -5.08 -25.11 4.20
N GLU A 34 -4.04 -24.27 4.27
CA GLU A 34 -2.77 -24.50 3.58
C GLU A 34 -2.13 -25.85 3.97
N LYS A 35 -2.25 -26.27 5.25
CA LYS A 35 -1.72 -27.55 5.72
C LYS A 35 -2.51 -28.78 5.24
N ILE A 36 -3.84 -28.70 5.15
CA ILE A 36 -4.69 -29.85 4.78
C ILE A 36 -4.94 -29.94 3.28
N ASP A 37 -4.86 -28.81 2.58
CA ASP A 37 -5.13 -28.70 1.16
C ASP A 37 -4.30 -27.58 0.52
N PRO A 38 -3.01 -27.82 0.24
CA PRO A 38 -2.09 -26.83 -0.34
C PRO A 38 -2.59 -26.25 -1.68
N ASP A 39 -3.38 -27.03 -2.42
CA ASP A 39 -3.89 -26.63 -3.74
C ASP A 39 -5.21 -25.83 -3.68
N PHE A 40 -5.74 -25.57 -2.47
CA PHE A 40 -7.03 -24.88 -2.30
C PHE A 40 -7.08 -23.53 -3.02
N VAL A 41 -6.07 -22.67 -2.79
CA VAL A 41 -5.98 -21.34 -3.40
C VAL A 41 -5.88 -21.44 -4.93
N ALA A 42 -4.98 -22.29 -5.43
CA ALA A 42 -4.77 -22.47 -6.86
C ALA A 42 -6.04 -22.95 -7.56
N ARG A 43 -6.69 -23.95 -6.99
CA ARG A 43 -7.94 -24.51 -7.55
C ARG A 43 -9.08 -23.51 -7.56
N THR A 44 -9.21 -22.70 -6.50
CA THR A 44 -10.29 -21.70 -6.39
C THR A 44 -10.10 -20.58 -7.40
N LEU A 45 -8.86 -20.09 -7.57
CA LEU A 45 -8.57 -18.94 -8.44
C LEU A 45 -8.40 -19.31 -9.93
N LYS A 46 -8.13 -20.58 -10.26
CA LYS A 46 -7.81 -21.02 -11.63
C LYS A 46 -8.91 -20.73 -12.66
N HIS A 47 -10.16 -20.66 -12.23
CA HIS A 47 -11.31 -20.59 -13.12
C HIS A 47 -11.93 -19.21 -13.24
N LEU A 48 -11.27 -18.18 -12.72
CA LEU A 48 -11.75 -16.81 -12.85
C LEU A 48 -11.68 -16.35 -14.31
N PRO A 49 -12.76 -15.78 -14.88
CA PRO A 49 -12.86 -15.41 -16.28
C PRO A 49 -11.73 -14.46 -16.75
N ARG A 50 -11.33 -13.51 -15.90
CA ARG A 50 -10.26 -12.55 -16.17
C ARG A 50 -8.97 -12.85 -15.40
N GLY A 51 -8.93 -13.97 -14.67
CA GLY A 51 -7.75 -14.47 -13.97
C GLY A 51 -7.35 -13.68 -12.73
N ILE A 52 -6.05 -13.46 -12.56
CA ILE A 52 -5.44 -12.94 -11.34
C ILE A 52 -4.55 -11.75 -11.69
N ALA A 53 -4.71 -10.64 -10.98
CA ALA A 53 -3.80 -9.51 -10.99
C ALA A 53 -3.08 -9.41 -9.63
N ILE A 54 -1.74 -9.33 -9.65
CA ILE A 54 -0.90 -9.12 -8.46
C ILE A 54 -0.44 -7.68 -8.43
N ILE A 55 -0.55 -7.05 -7.26
CA ILE A 55 0.02 -5.73 -6.97
C ILE A 55 1.10 -5.91 -5.92
N SER A 56 2.33 -5.52 -6.26
CA SER A 56 3.50 -5.65 -5.39
C SER A 56 4.46 -4.47 -5.53
N GLY A 57 5.42 -4.37 -4.62
CA GLY A 57 6.39 -3.28 -4.52
C GLY A 57 6.48 -2.74 -3.10
N THR A 58 7.50 -1.98 -2.78
CA THR A 58 7.81 -1.58 -1.40
C THR A 58 6.71 -0.71 -0.79
N ASN A 59 6.28 0.35 -1.48
CA ASN A 59 5.28 1.30 -1.00
C ASN A 59 4.06 1.39 -1.94
N GLY A 60 2.90 1.76 -1.37
CA GLY A 60 1.68 2.02 -2.14
C GLY A 60 0.78 0.81 -2.37
N LYS A 61 1.20 -0.43 -2.06
CA LYS A 61 0.46 -1.68 -2.32
C LYS A 61 -1.02 -1.62 -1.96
N THR A 62 -1.34 -1.37 -0.70
CA THR A 62 -2.72 -1.41 -0.18
C THR A 62 -3.63 -0.36 -0.84
N THR A 63 -3.11 0.87 -0.96
CA THR A 63 -3.88 1.96 -1.59
C THR A 63 -4.12 1.68 -3.07
N THR A 64 -3.09 1.23 -3.79
CA THR A 64 -3.21 0.91 -5.22
C THR A 64 -4.13 -0.29 -5.44
N THR A 65 -4.05 -1.32 -4.59
CA THR A 65 -4.97 -2.47 -4.67
C THR A 65 -6.42 -2.02 -4.49
N LYS A 66 -6.69 -1.18 -3.48
CA LYS A 66 -8.03 -0.62 -3.28
C LYS A 66 -8.48 0.16 -4.52
N MET A 67 -7.62 1.01 -5.10
CA MET A 67 -7.93 1.77 -6.31
C MET A 67 -8.30 0.83 -7.47
N VAL A 68 -7.46 -0.16 -7.78
CA VAL A 68 -7.71 -1.11 -8.87
C VAL A 68 -9.02 -1.87 -8.66
N VAL A 69 -9.28 -2.32 -7.42
CA VAL A 69 -10.54 -3.00 -7.08
C VAL A 69 -11.75 -2.12 -7.35
N GLU A 70 -11.72 -0.87 -6.88
CA GLU A 70 -12.85 0.06 -7.08
C GLU A 70 -13.02 0.46 -8.56
N LEU A 71 -11.90 0.65 -9.28
CA LEU A 71 -11.96 0.93 -10.73
C LEU A 71 -12.57 -0.23 -11.50
N LEU A 72 -12.17 -1.48 -11.23
CA LEU A 72 -12.72 -2.67 -11.90
C LEU A 72 -14.19 -2.92 -11.52
N ARG A 73 -14.56 -2.68 -10.27
CA ARG A 73 -15.97 -2.72 -9.84
C ARG A 73 -16.81 -1.66 -10.54
N GLY A 74 -16.25 -0.44 -10.68
CA GLY A 74 -16.86 0.60 -11.49
C GLY A 74 -17.10 0.17 -12.94
N GLN A 75 -16.27 -0.70 -13.50
CA GLN A 75 -16.48 -1.31 -14.82
C GLN A 75 -17.46 -2.50 -14.83
N GLY A 76 -18.13 -2.76 -13.70
CA GLY A 76 -19.13 -3.84 -13.58
C GLY A 76 -18.57 -5.22 -13.26
N LEU A 77 -17.28 -5.34 -12.93
CA LEU A 77 -16.68 -6.63 -12.58
C LEU A 77 -16.92 -6.98 -11.10
N ASN A 78 -17.16 -8.26 -10.84
CA ASN A 78 -17.12 -8.82 -9.50
C ASN A 78 -15.68 -9.16 -9.12
N VAL A 79 -15.11 -8.41 -8.15
CA VAL A 79 -13.68 -8.46 -7.82
C VAL A 79 -13.45 -9.07 -6.45
N PHE A 80 -12.71 -10.18 -6.41
CA PHE A 80 -12.16 -10.75 -5.18
C PHE A 80 -10.84 -10.05 -4.80
N THR A 81 -10.61 -9.81 -3.50
CA THR A 81 -9.35 -9.25 -2.99
C THR A 81 -9.05 -9.70 -1.56
N ASN A 82 -7.78 -9.74 -1.18
CA ASN A 82 -7.34 -10.06 0.18
C ASN A 82 -7.37 -8.82 1.09
N ARG A 83 -8.57 -8.42 1.55
CA ARG A 83 -8.81 -7.17 2.31
C ARG A 83 -8.11 -7.06 3.67
N THR A 84 -7.68 -8.14 4.26
CA THR A 84 -7.37 -8.22 5.70
C THR A 84 -5.92 -7.89 6.06
N GLY A 85 -5.16 -7.20 5.21
CA GLY A 85 -3.77 -6.77 5.53
C GLY A 85 -2.78 -7.94 5.70
N SER A 86 -3.18 -9.17 5.39
CA SER A 86 -2.29 -10.31 5.36
C SER A 86 -1.83 -10.54 3.92
N ASN A 87 -0.66 -9.98 3.61
CA ASN A 87 -0.05 -9.98 2.27
C ASN A 87 0.66 -11.33 1.96
N PHE A 88 0.23 -12.39 2.62
CA PHE A 88 0.79 -13.73 2.55
C PHE A 88 -0.22 -14.71 1.95
N THR A 89 0.22 -15.84 1.42
CA THR A 89 -0.65 -16.90 0.87
C THR A 89 -1.74 -17.33 1.86
N ARG A 90 -1.41 -17.38 3.15
CA ARG A 90 -2.36 -17.66 4.25
C ARG A 90 -3.47 -16.62 4.35
N GLY A 91 -3.16 -15.35 4.06
CA GLY A 91 -4.13 -14.26 4.03
C GLY A 91 -5.08 -14.42 2.85
N VAL A 92 -4.57 -14.78 1.69
CA VAL A 92 -5.39 -15.08 0.51
C VAL A 92 -6.32 -16.26 0.79
N ALA A 93 -5.81 -17.37 1.37
CA ALA A 93 -6.63 -18.52 1.75
C ALA A 93 -7.71 -18.16 2.77
N ALA A 94 -7.38 -17.35 3.77
CA ALA A 94 -8.35 -16.88 4.77
C ALA A 94 -9.43 -15.97 4.18
N ALA A 95 -9.06 -15.10 3.23
CA ALA A 95 -9.99 -14.24 2.49
C ALA A 95 -10.92 -15.10 1.61
N LEU A 96 -10.37 -16.06 0.87
CA LEU A 96 -11.17 -16.98 0.05
C LEU A 96 -12.21 -17.73 0.88
N LEU A 97 -11.85 -18.23 2.06
CA LEU A 97 -12.81 -18.91 2.95
C LEU A 97 -13.98 -18.02 3.37
N SER A 98 -13.86 -16.70 3.29
CA SER A 98 -14.97 -15.80 3.58
C SER A 98 -15.95 -15.64 2.42
N GLU A 99 -15.47 -15.77 1.19
CA GLU A 99 -16.22 -15.41 -0.02
C GLU A 99 -16.69 -16.64 -0.83
N VAL A 100 -15.97 -17.78 -0.77
CA VAL A 100 -16.43 -18.99 -1.46
C VAL A 100 -17.74 -19.53 -0.89
N ASP A 101 -18.54 -20.19 -1.70
CA ASP A 101 -19.70 -20.97 -1.25
C ASP A 101 -19.29 -22.23 -0.46
N ILE A 102 -20.24 -23.05 -0.04
CA ILE A 102 -19.96 -24.29 0.71
C ILE A 102 -19.24 -25.35 -0.15
N TYR A 103 -19.32 -25.22 -1.44
CA TYR A 103 -18.69 -26.13 -2.41
C TYR A 103 -17.27 -25.66 -2.79
N GLY A 104 -16.88 -24.47 -2.35
CA GLY A 104 -15.58 -23.85 -2.64
C GLY A 104 -15.55 -23.05 -3.94
N ASN A 105 -16.69 -22.71 -4.53
CA ASN A 105 -16.75 -21.85 -5.70
C ASN A 105 -16.67 -20.39 -5.29
N LEU A 106 -15.90 -19.60 -6.02
CA LEU A 106 -15.79 -18.16 -5.87
C LEU A 106 -16.58 -17.47 -6.97
N ASP A 107 -17.52 -16.64 -6.58
CA ASP A 107 -18.30 -15.80 -7.51
C ASP A 107 -17.56 -14.48 -7.73
N ALA A 108 -16.59 -14.51 -8.65
CA ALA A 108 -15.79 -13.36 -9.05
C ALA A 108 -15.32 -13.48 -10.50
N ASP A 109 -15.15 -12.36 -11.17
CA ASP A 109 -14.59 -12.28 -12.52
C ASP A 109 -13.06 -12.27 -12.51
N ILE A 110 -12.48 -11.61 -11.50
CA ILE A 110 -11.04 -11.42 -11.34
C ILE A 110 -10.65 -11.42 -9.86
N ALA A 111 -9.45 -11.89 -9.57
CA ALA A 111 -8.80 -11.70 -8.27
C ALA A 111 -7.74 -10.59 -8.36
N VAL A 112 -7.83 -9.57 -7.52
CA VAL A 112 -6.81 -8.52 -7.36
C VAL A 112 -6.14 -8.70 -6.00
N LEU A 113 -4.88 -9.12 -6.01
CA LEU A 113 -4.16 -9.54 -4.82
C LEU A 113 -3.02 -8.59 -4.47
N GLU A 114 -3.03 -8.07 -3.24
CA GLU A 114 -1.90 -7.42 -2.64
C GLU A 114 -0.94 -8.46 -2.07
N LEU A 115 0.28 -8.55 -2.59
CA LEU A 115 1.29 -9.47 -2.09
C LEU A 115 2.59 -8.74 -1.78
N ASP A 116 3.19 -9.12 -0.65
CA ASP A 116 4.55 -8.75 -0.30
C ASP A 116 5.53 -9.43 -1.25
N GLU A 117 6.66 -8.81 -1.56
CA GLU A 117 7.57 -9.18 -2.64
C GLU A 117 8.06 -10.63 -2.53
N ALA A 118 8.47 -11.06 -1.34
CA ALA A 118 8.95 -12.42 -1.12
C ALA A 118 7.83 -13.45 -1.23
N TYR A 119 6.63 -13.10 -0.73
CA TYR A 119 5.47 -13.99 -0.82
C TYR A 119 4.85 -14.02 -2.21
N ALA A 120 4.95 -12.94 -2.97
CA ALA A 120 4.56 -12.92 -4.37
C ALA A 120 5.35 -13.96 -5.18
N VAL A 121 6.64 -14.14 -4.91
CA VAL A 121 7.47 -15.18 -5.53
C VAL A 121 6.94 -16.58 -5.20
N HIS A 122 6.65 -16.86 -3.92
CA HIS A 122 6.04 -18.15 -3.56
C HIS A 122 4.69 -18.38 -4.25
N PHE A 123 3.88 -17.34 -4.34
CA PHE A 123 2.57 -17.43 -5.00
C PHE A 123 2.72 -17.74 -6.49
N VAL A 124 3.59 -17.04 -7.24
CA VAL A 124 3.72 -17.20 -8.70
C VAL A 124 4.31 -18.54 -9.09
N HIS A 125 5.11 -19.18 -8.24
CA HIS A 125 5.57 -20.55 -8.47
C HIS A 125 4.43 -21.58 -8.39
N ALA A 126 3.38 -21.30 -7.62
CA ALA A 126 2.21 -22.16 -7.53
C ALA A 126 1.12 -21.79 -8.55
N ILE A 127 0.96 -20.50 -8.85
CA ILE A 127 -0.13 -19.98 -9.68
C ILE A 127 0.40 -18.82 -10.50
N SER A 128 0.51 -18.96 -11.82
CA SER A 128 0.88 -17.87 -12.72
C SER A 128 -0.22 -16.80 -12.74
N PRO A 129 0.09 -15.54 -12.43
CA PRO A 129 -0.88 -14.46 -12.56
C PRO A 129 -1.10 -14.10 -14.03
N ASN A 130 -2.28 -13.53 -14.33
CA ASN A 130 -2.52 -12.96 -15.66
C ASN A 130 -1.87 -11.59 -15.78
N TYR A 131 -1.95 -10.79 -14.73
CA TYR A 131 -1.46 -9.43 -14.72
C TYR A 131 -0.62 -9.13 -13.48
N CYS A 132 0.36 -8.23 -13.63
CA CYS A 132 1.12 -7.69 -12.51
C CYS A 132 1.19 -6.17 -12.60
N LEU A 133 1.09 -5.49 -11.44
CA LEU A 133 1.44 -4.07 -11.28
C LEU A 133 2.55 -3.97 -10.24
N LEU A 134 3.70 -3.46 -10.68
CA LEU A 134 4.89 -3.31 -9.86
C LEU A 134 5.15 -1.82 -9.61
N LEU A 135 5.08 -1.42 -8.34
CA LEU A 135 4.97 -0.01 -7.96
C LEU A 135 6.33 0.67 -7.84
N ASN A 136 7.21 0.13 -7.02
CA ASN A 136 8.52 0.70 -6.74
C ASN A 136 9.40 -0.28 -5.97
N VAL A 137 10.72 -0.02 -6.03
CA VAL A 137 11.75 -0.70 -5.24
C VAL A 137 12.45 0.34 -4.39
N MET A 138 12.17 0.34 -3.11
CA MET A 138 12.75 1.28 -2.14
C MET A 138 13.31 0.51 -0.94
N ARG A 139 14.13 1.15 -0.12
CA ARG A 139 14.51 0.58 1.16
C ARG A 139 13.28 0.37 2.03
N ASP A 140 13.13 -0.86 2.47
CA ASP A 140 12.21 -1.24 3.52
C ASP A 140 13.02 -1.89 4.65
N GLN A 141 12.45 -2.74 5.42
CA GLN A 141 13.08 -3.45 6.53
C GLN A 141 14.27 -4.30 6.04
N LEU A 142 15.50 -3.77 6.13
CA LEU A 142 16.72 -4.45 5.66
C LEU A 142 16.96 -5.79 6.35
N ASP A 143 16.47 -5.95 7.56
CA ASP A 143 16.49 -7.20 8.33
C ASP A 143 15.65 -8.32 7.68
N ARG A 144 14.69 -7.99 6.80
CA ARG A 144 13.82 -8.96 6.11
C ARG A 144 14.23 -9.23 4.66
N PHE A 145 14.68 -8.21 3.93
CA PHE A 145 14.85 -8.28 2.47
C PHE A 145 16.29 -8.09 1.99
N GLY A 146 17.20 -7.72 2.89
CA GLY A 146 18.58 -7.44 2.51
C GLY A 146 18.70 -6.20 1.61
N GLU A 147 19.52 -6.31 0.54
CA GLU A 147 19.76 -5.19 -0.37
C GLU A 147 18.58 -4.92 -1.31
N ILE A 148 18.41 -3.67 -1.71
CA ILE A 148 17.38 -3.18 -2.66
C ILE A 148 17.35 -4.02 -3.95
N ASP A 149 18.51 -4.41 -4.48
CA ASP A 149 18.60 -5.19 -5.70
C ASP A 149 18.05 -6.63 -5.52
N ALA A 150 18.05 -7.17 -4.29
CA ALA A 150 17.36 -8.43 -4.00
C ALA A 150 15.84 -8.28 -4.15
N THR A 151 15.28 -7.19 -3.64
CA THR A 151 13.84 -6.87 -3.83
C THR A 151 13.49 -6.71 -5.30
N ALA A 152 14.33 -6.03 -6.09
CA ALA A 152 14.14 -5.92 -7.54
C ALA A 152 14.12 -7.28 -8.24
N LYS A 153 14.98 -8.22 -7.84
CA LYS A 153 14.99 -9.61 -8.37
C LYS A 153 13.71 -10.37 -8.01
N LEU A 154 13.18 -10.19 -6.79
CA LEU A 154 11.90 -10.80 -6.42
C LEU A 154 10.77 -10.29 -7.32
N LEU A 155 10.67 -8.97 -7.54
CA LEU A 155 9.66 -8.39 -8.42
C LEU A 155 9.84 -8.80 -9.88
N HIS A 156 11.08 -8.92 -10.35
CA HIS A 156 11.37 -9.47 -11.69
C HIS A 156 10.83 -10.90 -11.82
N THR A 157 11.04 -11.76 -10.82
CA THR A 157 10.49 -13.12 -10.82
C THR A 157 8.96 -13.10 -10.93
N VAL A 158 8.30 -12.18 -10.23
CA VAL A 158 6.84 -12.02 -10.32
C VAL A 158 6.42 -11.62 -11.75
N ALA A 159 7.11 -10.64 -12.35
CA ALA A 159 6.85 -10.19 -13.71
C ALA A 159 7.03 -11.30 -14.75
N ALA A 160 8.11 -12.10 -14.62
CA ALA A 160 8.41 -13.19 -15.54
C ALA A 160 7.36 -14.31 -15.56
N HIS A 161 6.55 -14.45 -14.50
CA HIS A 161 5.46 -15.43 -14.41
C HIS A 161 4.11 -14.86 -14.90
N ALA A 162 4.00 -13.57 -15.19
CA ALA A 162 2.77 -12.98 -15.72
C ALA A 162 2.51 -13.46 -17.16
N THR A 163 1.23 -13.73 -17.49
CA THR A 163 0.88 -14.31 -18.79
C THR A 163 0.29 -13.31 -19.79
N ASN A 164 -0.46 -12.30 -19.29
CA ASN A 164 -1.22 -11.38 -20.15
C ASN A 164 -0.67 -9.95 -20.14
N GLY A 165 -0.01 -9.54 -19.05
CA GLY A 165 0.59 -8.22 -19.03
C GLY A 165 1.25 -7.82 -17.71
N VAL A 166 2.23 -6.92 -17.82
CA VAL A 166 2.97 -6.36 -16.69
C VAL A 166 2.94 -4.83 -16.80
N VAL A 167 2.57 -4.17 -15.71
CA VAL A 167 2.62 -2.71 -15.59
C VAL A 167 3.73 -2.34 -14.62
N VAL A 168 4.65 -1.48 -15.04
CA VAL A 168 5.80 -1.06 -14.24
C VAL A 168 5.89 0.46 -14.10
N ASN A 169 6.39 0.93 -12.97
CA ASN A 169 6.78 2.32 -12.81
C ASN A 169 8.09 2.58 -13.58
N ARG A 170 8.03 3.38 -14.66
CA ARG A 170 9.20 3.69 -15.49
C ARG A 170 10.20 4.61 -14.81
N ASP A 171 9.78 5.35 -13.76
CA ASP A 171 10.63 6.28 -13.04
C ASP A 171 11.40 5.59 -11.90
N ASP A 172 11.05 4.35 -11.56
CA ASP A 172 11.86 3.51 -10.68
C ASP A 172 13.10 3.00 -11.44
N PRO A 173 14.34 3.29 -10.97
CA PRO A 173 15.57 2.95 -11.69
C PRO A 173 15.72 1.45 -12.00
N ARG A 174 15.14 0.60 -11.16
CA ARG A 174 15.24 -0.86 -11.30
C ARG A 174 14.13 -1.41 -12.19
N LEU A 175 12.88 -1.02 -11.93
CA LEU A 175 11.72 -1.49 -12.70
C LEU A 175 11.70 -0.93 -14.12
N GLY A 176 12.08 0.35 -14.31
CA GLY A 176 12.14 1.02 -15.61
C GLY A 176 13.37 0.67 -16.46
N SER A 177 14.28 -0.18 -15.95
CA SER A 177 15.50 -0.55 -16.66
C SER A 177 15.24 -1.54 -17.80
N ARG A 178 16.06 -1.49 -18.86
CA ARG A 178 16.03 -2.53 -19.91
C ARG A 178 16.33 -3.92 -19.38
N ALA A 179 17.16 -4.02 -18.34
CA ALA A 179 17.50 -5.29 -17.71
C ALA A 179 16.29 -5.95 -17.06
N PHE A 180 15.34 -5.16 -16.55
CA PHE A 180 14.11 -5.68 -15.96
C PHE A 180 13.19 -6.38 -16.98
N ALA A 181 13.23 -5.95 -18.23
CA ALA A 181 12.40 -6.53 -19.30
C ALA A 181 12.93 -7.87 -19.82
N ILE A 182 14.16 -8.27 -19.46
CA ILE A 182 14.75 -9.55 -19.91
C ILE A 182 13.94 -10.69 -19.26
N ASP A 183 13.62 -11.71 -20.06
CA ASP A 183 12.85 -12.91 -19.66
C ASP A 183 11.37 -12.65 -19.27
N VAL A 184 10.87 -11.41 -19.38
CA VAL A 184 9.45 -11.12 -19.25
C VAL A 184 8.78 -11.29 -20.61
N THR A 185 7.98 -12.35 -20.77
CA THR A 185 7.32 -12.70 -22.03
C THR A 185 6.00 -11.97 -22.26
N ALA A 186 5.33 -11.58 -21.19
CA ALA A 186 4.09 -10.81 -21.26
C ALA A 186 4.34 -9.38 -21.72
N PRO A 187 3.40 -8.73 -22.44
CA PRO A 187 3.50 -7.32 -22.79
C PRO A 187 3.75 -6.44 -21.58
N ILE A 188 4.75 -5.56 -21.64
CA ILE A 188 5.06 -4.58 -20.61
C ILE A 188 4.47 -3.23 -21.02
N ARG A 189 3.68 -2.62 -20.14
CA ARG A 189 3.26 -1.21 -20.22
C ARG A 189 3.85 -0.44 -19.05
N SER A 190 4.10 0.85 -19.25
CA SER A 190 4.66 1.69 -18.22
C SER A 190 3.66 2.71 -17.68
N TYR A 191 3.86 3.12 -16.43
CA TYR A 191 3.31 4.37 -15.91
C TYR A 191 4.42 5.19 -15.26
N GLY A 192 4.18 6.47 -15.07
CA GLY A 192 5.15 7.34 -14.43
C GLY A 192 4.72 8.80 -14.46
N VAL A 193 5.66 9.70 -14.20
CA VAL A 193 5.41 11.14 -14.15
C VAL A 193 6.04 11.86 -15.34
N HIS A 194 5.54 13.09 -15.61
CA HIS A 194 6.20 14.02 -16.51
C HIS A 194 7.57 14.41 -15.94
N PRO A 195 8.60 14.65 -16.76
CA PRO A 195 9.95 15.01 -16.30
C PRO A 195 9.97 16.16 -15.28
N ASP A 196 9.11 17.16 -15.41
CA ASP A 196 9.04 18.32 -14.50
C ASP A 196 8.55 17.93 -13.09
N LEU A 197 7.92 16.78 -12.95
CA LEU A 197 7.41 16.28 -11.66
C LEU A 197 8.37 15.31 -10.97
N GLN A 198 9.46 14.89 -11.62
CA GLN A 198 10.37 13.86 -11.07
C GLN A 198 10.96 14.26 -9.71
N SER A 199 11.20 15.54 -9.47
CA SER A 199 11.70 16.04 -8.19
C SER A 199 10.74 15.83 -7.02
N LEU A 200 9.43 15.72 -7.30
CA LEU A 200 8.39 15.46 -6.31
C LEU A 200 8.28 13.96 -5.94
N PHE A 201 8.82 13.08 -6.78
CA PHE A 201 8.76 11.63 -6.62
C PHE A 201 10.15 11.00 -6.65
N PRO A 202 11.05 11.35 -5.70
CA PRO A 202 12.42 10.88 -5.71
C PRO A 202 12.49 9.34 -5.57
N SER A 203 13.36 8.71 -6.34
CA SER A 203 13.74 7.31 -6.15
C SER A 203 14.65 7.17 -4.93
N ASP A 204 14.85 5.93 -4.46
CA ASP A 204 15.76 5.67 -3.35
C ASP A 204 17.21 6.12 -3.65
N ASP A 205 17.64 5.99 -4.90
CA ASP A 205 18.97 6.42 -5.35
C ASP A 205 19.13 7.96 -5.27
N ASN A 206 18.08 8.72 -5.63
CA ASN A 206 18.06 10.18 -5.53
C ASN A 206 18.11 10.68 -4.08
N LEU A 207 17.51 9.93 -3.17
CA LEU A 207 17.48 10.27 -1.74
C LEU A 207 18.87 10.17 -1.08
N ARG A 208 19.84 9.51 -1.72
CA ARG A 208 21.21 9.31 -1.19
C ARG A 208 22.25 10.29 -1.71
N GLY A 209 21.85 11.30 -2.46
CA GLY A 209 22.80 12.29 -3.00
C GLY A 209 23.76 11.70 -4.07
N ALA A 210 23.49 10.52 -4.57
CA ALA A 210 24.12 10.02 -5.76
C ALA A 210 23.58 10.83 -6.94
N GLY A 211 24.25 11.94 -7.27
CA GLY A 211 23.90 12.88 -8.35
C GLY A 211 23.98 12.28 -9.76
N ALA A 212 23.51 11.08 -9.92
CA ALA A 212 23.25 10.47 -11.21
C ALA A 212 21.82 10.85 -11.59
N HIS A 213 21.67 11.98 -12.28
CA HIS A 213 20.59 12.11 -13.25
C HIS A 213 20.79 10.98 -14.26
N ASN A 214 20.45 9.76 -13.90
CA ASN A 214 20.28 8.70 -14.85
C ASN A 214 19.19 9.19 -15.80
N LYS A 215 19.61 9.61 -16.99
CA LYS A 215 18.71 9.75 -18.13
C LYS A 215 18.19 8.35 -18.42
N HIS A 216 17.21 7.90 -17.60
CA HIS A 216 16.44 6.72 -17.94
C HIS A 216 15.76 7.04 -19.25
N VAL A 217 16.30 6.46 -20.30
CA VAL A 217 15.62 6.42 -21.60
C VAL A 217 14.44 5.48 -21.39
N ALA A 218 13.40 6.01 -20.74
CA ALA A 218 12.10 5.38 -20.79
C ALA A 218 11.79 5.22 -22.28
N ASN A 219 11.56 4.00 -22.69
CA ASN A 219 11.12 3.71 -24.05
C ASN A 219 9.71 4.32 -24.14
N ARG A 220 9.63 5.60 -24.62
CA ARG A 220 8.37 6.36 -24.78
C ARG A 220 7.46 5.80 -25.88
N ALA A 221 7.79 4.64 -26.41
CA ALA A 221 7.07 4.02 -27.52
C ALA A 221 5.87 3.18 -27.09
N ASP A 222 5.63 3.01 -25.76
CA ASP A 222 4.45 2.32 -25.30
C ASP A 222 3.27 3.30 -25.07
N ASP A 223 2.04 2.80 -25.14
CA ASP A 223 0.83 3.52 -24.76
C ASP A 223 0.77 3.65 -23.22
N GLY A 224 1.81 4.27 -22.64
CA GLY A 224 1.97 4.45 -21.21
C GLY A 224 0.95 5.40 -20.58
N THR A 225 0.83 5.33 -19.26
CA THR A 225 0.01 6.26 -18.48
C THR A 225 0.91 7.25 -17.76
N THR A 226 0.72 8.56 -17.99
CA THR A 226 1.61 9.61 -17.47
C THR A 226 0.85 10.59 -16.60
N LEU A 227 1.37 10.84 -15.39
CA LEU A 227 0.97 11.98 -14.58
C LEU A 227 1.62 13.25 -15.15
N GLU A 228 0.82 14.13 -15.76
CA GLU A 228 1.29 15.34 -16.44
C GLU A 228 1.43 16.53 -15.49
N SER A 229 0.49 16.67 -14.56
CA SER A 229 0.50 17.74 -13.56
C SER A 229 -0.20 17.33 -12.28
N VAL A 230 0.17 17.98 -11.16
CA VAL A 230 -0.46 17.77 -9.86
C VAL A 230 -0.50 19.09 -9.09
N ASP A 231 -1.68 19.38 -8.50
CA ASP A 231 -1.91 20.49 -7.59
C ASP A 231 -2.83 19.99 -6.45
N GLY A 232 -2.22 19.64 -5.33
CA GLY A 232 -2.91 19.01 -4.20
C GLY A 232 -3.58 17.69 -4.59
N GLN A 233 -4.92 17.68 -4.60
CA GLN A 233 -5.74 16.54 -4.98
C GLN A 233 -6.15 16.56 -6.47
N ARG A 234 -5.88 17.66 -7.19
CA ARG A 234 -6.15 17.77 -8.62
C ARG A 234 -4.93 17.31 -9.41
N ALA A 235 -5.17 16.57 -10.47
CA ALA A 235 -4.11 16.10 -11.34
C ALA A 235 -4.61 16.00 -12.80
N THR A 236 -3.65 16.01 -13.71
CA THR A 236 -3.89 15.64 -15.11
C THR A 236 -3.12 14.38 -15.42
N ILE A 237 -3.80 13.37 -15.92
CA ILE A 237 -3.19 12.09 -16.32
C ILE A 237 -3.44 11.87 -17.80
N SER A 238 -2.41 11.56 -18.56
CA SER A 238 -2.51 11.26 -19.99
C SER A 238 -2.38 9.76 -20.27
N PHE A 239 -3.20 9.28 -21.18
CA PHE A 239 -3.15 7.94 -21.76
C PHE A 239 -3.95 7.89 -23.08
N SER A 240 -3.64 6.94 -23.96
CA SER A 240 -4.29 6.81 -25.29
C SER A 240 -4.31 8.13 -26.07
N GLY A 241 -3.28 8.94 -25.92
CA GLY A 241 -3.16 10.24 -26.61
C GLY A 241 -4.01 11.37 -26.04
N ASN A 242 -4.78 11.16 -24.96
CA ASN A 242 -5.65 12.15 -24.34
C ASN A 242 -5.21 12.46 -22.91
N ALA A 243 -5.39 13.73 -22.51
CA ALA A 243 -5.18 14.19 -21.15
C ALA A 243 -6.53 14.31 -20.41
N HIS A 244 -6.58 13.76 -19.20
CA HIS A 244 -7.77 13.70 -18.36
C HIS A 244 -7.51 14.40 -17.04
N ALA A 245 -8.33 15.42 -16.72
CA ALA A 245 -8.32 16.05 -15.42
C ALA A 245 -9.05 15.16 -14.41
N ILE A 246 -8.44 14.95 -13.25
CA ILE A 246 -8.99 14.16 -12.15
C ILE A 246 -8.92 14.95 -10.84
N THR A 247 -9.81 14.62 -9.91
CA THR A 247 -9.71 15.07 -8.51
C THR A 247 -9.85 13.86 -7.61
N LEU A 248 -8.86 13.62 -6.75
CA LEU A 248 -8.89 12.52 -5.81
C LEU A 248 -9.45 12.96 -4.47
N SER A 249 -10.24 12.11 -3.83
CA SER A 249 -10.61 12.29 -2.42
C SER A 249 -9.48 11.93 -1.44
N LEU A 250 -8.43 11.28 -1.95
CA LEU A 250 -7.25 10.86 -1.20
C LEU A 250 -6.22 11.99 -1.10
N HIS A 251 -5.77 12.28 0.12
CA HIS A 251 -4.70 13.25 0.35
C HIS A 251 -3.32 12.61 0.11
N GLY A 252 -2.36 13.45 -0.29
CA GLY A 252 -0.97 13.07 -0.51
C GLY A 252 -0.63 12.79 -1.96
N ILE A 253 0.42 13.45 -2.42
CA ILE A 253 0.91 13.44 -3.82
C ILE A 253 1.17 12.01 -4.35
N TYR A 254 1.57 11.08 -3.46
CA TYR A 254 1.81 9.68 -3.83
C TYR A 254 0.54 8.93 -4.21
N ASN A 255 -0.60 9.33 -3.66
CA ASN A 255 -1.86 8.72 -4.05
C ASN A 255 -2.21 9.05 -5.49
N VAL A 256 -1.73 10.19 -6.00
CA VAL A 256 -1.89 10.54 -7.42
C VAL A 256 -1.05 9.63 -8.32
N LEU A 257 0.20 9.35 -7.92
CA LEU A 257 1.05 8.40 -8.66
C LEU A 257 0.52 6.96 -8.55
N ASN A 258 0.02 6.55 -7.37
CA ASN A 258 -0.64 5.26 -7.20
C ASN A 258 -1.89 5.13 -8.10
N ALA A 259 -2.67 6.20 -8.25
CA ALA A 259 -3.82 6.26 -9.14
C ALA A 259 -3.39 6.13 -10.61
N THR A 260 -2.28 6.75 -11.02
CA THR A 260 -1.72 6.61 -12.36
C THR A 260 -1.39 5.14 -12.67
N GLY A 261 -0.77 4.43 -11.72
CA GLY A 261 -0.51 2.98 -11.82
C GLY A 261 -1.79 2.14 -11.85
N ALA A 262 -2.77 2.47 -11.02
CA ALA A 262 -4.06 1.78 -10.99
C ALA A 262 -4.84 1.93 -12.31
N ILE A 263 -4.85 3.14 -12.90
CA ILE A 263 -5.41 3.39 -14.23
C ILE A 263 -4.70 2.53 -15.28
N ALA A 264 -3.36 2.49 -15.26
CA ALA A 264 -2.58 1.72 -16.22
C ALA A 264 -2.92 0.22 -16.19
N LEU A 265 -3.06 -0.37 -14.98
CA LEU A 265 -3.45 -1.76 -14.82
C LEU A 265 -4.91 -1.99 -15.23
N THR A 266 -5.83 -1.13 -14.84
CA THR A 266 -7.25 -1.23 -15.21
C THR A 266 -7.42 -1.19 -16.72
N ARG A 267 -6.72 -0.27 -17.41
CA ARG A 267 -6.69 -0.20 -18.88
C ARG A 267 -6.15 -1.49 -19.51
N MET A 268 -5.12 -2.09 -18.92
CA MET A 268 -4.56 -3.34 -19.42
C MET A 268 -5.55 -4.51 -19.28
N ILE A 269 -6.27 -4.60 -18.16
CA ILE A 269 -7.24 -5.66 -17.87
C ILE A 269 -8.50 -5.52 -18.74
N MET A 270 -9.00 -4.29 -18.89
CA MET A 270 -10.26 -4.03 -19.61
C MET A 270 -10.08 -4.00 -21.13
N GLY A 271 -8.91 -3.57 -21.61
CA GLY A 271 -8.66 -3.43 -23.05
C GLY A 271 -9.71 -2.56 -23.73
N ASP A 272 -10.31 -3.08 -24.81
CA ASP A 272 -11.32 -2.37 -25.62
C ASP A 272 -12.69 -2.23 -24.91
N GLU A 273 -12.91 -2.96 -23.82
CA GLU A 273 -14.16 -2.90 -23.02
C GLU A 273 -14.14 -1.74 -22.01
N LEU A 274 -13.05 -0.96 -21.92
CA LEU A 274 -12.90 0.10 -20.93
C LEU A 274 -13.86 1.28 -21.19
N ASP A 275 -14.72 1.56 -20.20
CA ASP A 275 -15.40 2.86 -20.12
C ASP A 275 -14.51 3.85 -19.35
N THR A 276 -13.86 4.74 -20.11
CA THR A 276 -12.92 5.72 -19.55
C THR A 276 -13.63 6.71 -18.61
N GLN A 277 -14.83 7.19 -18.95
CA GLN A 277 -15.54 8.15 -18.10
C GLN A 277 -15.93 7.51 -16.77
N GLN A 278 -16.48 6.31 -16.81
CA GLN A 278 -16.86 5.56 -15.61
C GLN A 278 -15.67 5.22 -14.73
N MET A 279 -14.49 4.92 -15.34
CA MET A 279 -13.25 4.71 -14.61
C MET A 279 -12.82 5.97 -13.85
N LEU A 280 -12.83 7.14 -14.50
CA LEU A 280 -12.44 8.41 -13.89
C LEU A 280 -13.42 8.84 -12.79
N ASP A 281 -14.72 8.64 -13.02
CA ASP A 281 -15.75 8.92 -12.02
C ASP A 281 -15.59 8.03 -10.78
N SER A 282 -15.32 6.73 -10.96
CA SER A 282 -15.05 5.80 -9.86
C SER A 282 -13.83 6.24 -9.05
N LEU A 283 -12.76 6.68 -9.72
CA LEU A 283 -11.52 7.11 -9.08
C LEU A 283 -11.74 8.29 -8.11
N SER A 284 -12.60 9.24 -8.47
CA SER A 284 -12.87 10.43 -7.67
C SER A 284 -13.55 10.15 -6.33
N HIS A 285 -14.22 9.01 -6.21
CA HIS A 285 -14.98 8.59 -5.02
C HIS A 285 -14.21 7.64 -4.09
N ILE A 286 -12.98 7.27 -4.44
CA ILE A 286 -12.19 6.34 -3.63
C ILE A 286 -11.78 6.97 -2.31
N THR A 287 -12.16 6.34 -1.20
CA THR A 287 -11.78 6.77 0.15
C THR A 287 -10.42 6.20 0.56
N PRO A 288 -9.70 6.83 1.51
CA PRO A 288 -8.42 6.32 2.01
C PRO A 288 -8.49 4.85 2.43
N ALA A 289 -7.40 4.12 2.18
CA ALA A 289 -7.22 2.82 2.79
C ALA A 289 -6.85 3.01 4.27
N PHE A 290 -7.17 2.02 5.09
CA PHE A 290 -6.92 1.98 6.51
C PHE A 290 -5.54 2.55 6.91
N GLY A 291 -5.54 3.54 7.84
CA GLY A 291 -4.33 4.15 8.39
C GLY A 291 -3.47 4.96 7.41
N ARG A 292 -3.97 5.26 6.21
CA ARG A 292 -3.21 5.97 5.16
C ARG A 292 -3.81 7.33 4.83
N GLY A 293 -3.63 8.27 5.76
CA GLY A 293 -4.31 9.57 5.70
C GLY A 293 -5.78 9.48 6.14
N GLU A 294 -6.10 8.51 6.98
CA GLU A 294 -7.40 8.36 7.60
C GLU A 294 -7.67 9.56 8.51
N GLN A 295 -8.80 10.22 8.30
CA GLN A 295 -9.25 11.33 9.14
C GLN A 295 -10.30 10.86 10.14
N ILE A 296 -10.03 11.09 11.40
CA ILE A 296 -10.93 10.79 12.54
C ILE A 296 -11.28 12.10 13.22
N MET A 297 -12.55 12.36 13.46
CA MET A 297 -12.97 13.56 14.19
C MET A 297 -12.78 13.38 15.69
N VAL A 298 -11.93 14.20 16.30
CA VAL A 298 -11.63 14.17 17.74
C VAL A 298 -11.93 15.54 18.34
N SER A 299 -12.90 15.61 19.23
CA SER A 299 -13.34 16.87 19.87
C SER A 299 -13.66 17.99 18.86
N GLY A 300 -14.29 17.63 17.75
CA GLY A 300 -14.66 18.58 16.69
C GLY A 300 -13.51 19.01 15.77
N GLN A 301 -12.31 18.47 15.93
CA GLN A 301 -11.16 18.73 15.08
C GLN A 301 -10.71 17.47 14.32
N PRO A 302 -10.24 17.58 13.08
CA PRO A 302 -9.71 16.44 12.34
C PRO A 302 -8.41 15.94 12.98
N CYS A 303 -8.28 14.62 13.10
CA CYS A 303 -7.08 13.92 13.51
C CYS A 303 -6.71 12.95 12.40
N GLU A 304 -5.58 13.20 11.74
CA GLU A 304 -5.07 12.40 10.63
C GLU A 304 -4.07 11.36 11.15
N LEU A 305 -4.30 10.09 10.81
CA LEU A 305 -3.34 9.02 11.05
C LEU A 305 -2.54 8.73 9.79
N VAL A 306 -1.22 8.86 9.89
CA VAL A 306 -0.29 8.68 8.77
C VAL A 306 0.68 7.55 9.10
N LEU A 307 0.48 6.39 8.47
CA LEU A 307 1.35 5.23 8.64
C LEU A 307 2.71 5.46 7.99
N VAL A 308 3.77 5.32 8.77
CA VAL A 308 5.16 5.35 8.33
C VAL A 308 5.87 4.05 8.71
N LYS A 309 6.62 3.45 7.78
CA LYS A 309 7.27 2.14 8.02
C LYS A 309 8.70 2.05 7.50
N ASN A 310 9.14 3.03 6.74
CA ASN A 310 10.46 3.09 6.15
C ASN A 310 10.84 4.55 5.82
N PRO A 311 12.11 4.85 5.53
CA PRO A 311 12.57 6.23 5.32
C PRO A 311 11.88 6.90 4.14
N ALA A 312 11.73 6.19 3.02
CA ALA A 312 11.08 6.72 1.84
C ALA A 312 9.62 7.11 2.15
N GLY A 313 8.83 6.20 2.75
CA GLY A 313 7.43 6.47 3.12
C GLY A 313 7.30 7.64 4.10
N PHE A 314 8.23 7.79 5.05
CA PHE A 314 8.16 8.91 6.01
C PHE A 314 8.50 10.24 5.33
N ARG A 315 9.60 10.32 4.56
CA ARG A 315 9.93 11.53 3.78
C ARG A 315 8.78 11.97 2.89
N LEU A 316 8.18 11.00 2.21
CA LEU A 316 7.05 11.22 1.33
C LEU A 316 5.84 11.78 2.07
N SER A 317 5.57 11.25 3.24
CA SER A 317 4.49 11.74 4.10
C SER A 317 4.77 13.16 4.58
N LEU A 318 6.00 13.46 5.01
CA LEU A 318 6.40 14.81 5.40
C LEU A 318 6.28 15.82 4.25
N ALA A 319 6.68 15.42 3.03
CA ALA A 319 6.56 16.27 1.84
C ALA A 319 5.11 16.47 1.37
N SER A 320 4.24 15.46 1.62
CA SER A 320 2.83 15.50 1.18
C SER A 320 1.90 16.27 2.10
N PHE A 321 2.26 16.38 3.39
CA PHE A 321 1.41 16.94 4.41
C PHE A 321 2.06 18.18 5.02
N ASN A 322 1.61 19.37 4.59
CA ASN A 322 2.08 20.61 5.19
C ASN A 322 1.80 20.62 6.71
N PRO A 323 2.80 20.83 7.59
CA PRO A 323 2.62 20.87 9.02
C PRO A 323 1.90 22.13 9.53
N ASP A 324 1.78 23.18 8.70
CA ASP A 324 1.25 24.47 9.11
C ASP A 324 -0.18 24.36 9.68
N GLY A 325 -0.35 24.89 10.87
CA GLY A 325 -1.63 24.90 11.58
C GLY A 325 -1.99 23.59 12.29
N TYR A 326 -1.24 22.50 12.08
CA TYR A 326 -1.46 21.20 12.73
C TYR A 326 -0.64 21.08 14.02
N ALA A 327 -1.20 20.41 15.01
CA ALA A 327 -0.43 19.81 16.09
C ALA A 327 0.11 18.47 15.59
N THR A 328 1.41 18.25 15.71
CA THR A 328 2.07 17.03 15.21
C THR A 328 2.46 16.12 16.37
N MET A 329 2.12 14.83 16.25
CA MET A 329 2.61 13.75 17.10
C MET A 329 3.37 12.73 16.25
N ILE A 330 4.46 12.16 16.80
CA ILE A 330 5.17 11.05 16.17
C ILE A 330 5.21 9.88 17.16
N ALA A 331 4.73 8.70 16.74
CA ALA A 331 4.64 7.51 17.59
C ALA A 331 5.35 6.33 16.93
N VAL A 332 6.49 5.90 17.49
CA VAL A 332 7.35 4.88 16.89
C VAL A 332 7.50 3.67 17.79
N ASN A 333 7.09 2.51 17.27
CA ASN A 333 7.36 1.21 17.86
C ASN A 333 8.32 0.40 16.97
N ASP A 334 8.94 -0.63 17.55
CA ASP A 334 9.83 -1.59 16.89
C ASP A 334 9.41 -3.05 17.11
N ASN A 335 8.11 -3.28 17.19
CA ASN A 335 7.58 -4.64 17.26
C ASN A 335 7.84 -5.38 15.94
N TYR A 336 7.72 -6.70 15.95
CA TYR A 336 7.99 -7.55 14.78
C TYR A 336 7.30 -7.07 13.49
N ALA A 337 6.06 -6.58 13.61
CA ALA A 337 5.29 -6.07 12.47
C ALA A 337 5.72 -4.67 11.99
N ASP A 338 6.46 -3.91 12.82
CA ASP A 338 7.02 -2.59 12.46
C ASP A 338 8.40 -2.70 11.80
N GLY A 339 9.08 -3.85 11.95
CA GLY A 339 10.51 -4.01 11.72
C GLY A 339 11.32 -3.62 12.96
N ARG A 340 12.36 -4.40 13.25
CA ARG A 340 13.17 -4.17 14.46
C ARG A 340 14.32 -3.19 14.25
N ASP A 341 14.79 -3.06 13.01
CA ASP A 341 15.81 -2.10 12.66
C ASP A 341 15.17 -0.72 12.47
N MET A 342 15.41 0.15 13.46
CA MET A 342 14.93 1.54 13.44
C MET A 342 16.03 2.53 13.05
N SER A 343 17.19 2.06 12.61
CA SER A 343 18.28 2.92 12.10
C SER A 343 17.85 3.79 10.92
N TRP A 344 16.84 3.35 10.18
CA TRP A 344 16.26 4.08 9.06
C TRP A 344 15.67 5.45 9.45
N LEU A 345 15.38 5.71 10.72
CA LEU A 345 14.96 7.05 11.20
C LEU A 345 16.03 8.11 10.91
N TRP A 346 17.30 7.71 10.85
CA TRP A 346 18.42 8.59 10.53
C TRP A 346 18.53 8.95 9.06
N ASP A 347 17.84 8.19 8.20
CA ASP A 347 17.75 8.47 6.77
C ASP A 347 16.57 9.40 6.41
N VAL A 348 15.77 9.85 7.39
CA VAL A 348 14.64 10.77 7.18
C VAL A 348 15.05 12.20 7.47
N ASP A 349 14.66 13.11 6.60
CA ASP A 349 14.80 14.56 6.75
C ASP A 349 13.54 15.14 7.40
N PHE A 350 13.70 15.85 8.51
CA PHE A 350 12.61 16.45 9.27
C PHE A 350 12.57 17.98 9.18
N ASP A 351 13.27 18.60 8.24
CA ASP A 351 13.36 20.05 8.06
C ASP A 351 11.98 20.72 8.00
N SER A 352 11.00 20.08 7.39
CA SER A 352 9.63 20.60 7.30
C SER A 352 8.96 20.81 8.66
N LEU A 353 9.43 20.13 9.72
CA LEU A 353 8.88 20.25 11.07
C LEU A 353 9.58 21.32 11.91
N ARG A 354 10.69 21.93 11.47
CA ARG A 354 11.47 22.89 12.27
C ARG A 354 10.65 24.10 12.70
N ALA A 355 9.82 24.63 11.81
CA ALA A 355 9.06 25.85 12.08
C ALA A 355 7.92 25.64 13.10
N GLN A 356 7.31 24.47 13.10
CA GLN A 356 6.13 24.16 13.93
C GLN A 356 6.47 23.31 15.16
N GLY A 357 7.60 22.61 15.13
CA GLY A 357 7.98 21.64 16.14
C GLY A 357 7.09 20.38 16.14
N VAL A 358 7.34 19.53 17.13
CA VAL A 358 6.54 18.32 17.41
C VAL A 358 5.97 18.43 18.82
N ALA A 359 4.65 18.38 18.91
CA ALA A 359 3.93 18.55 20.17
C ALA A 359 4.05 17.32 21.10
N GLU A 360 4.15 16.10 20.51
CA GLU A 360 4.17 14.87 21.29
C GLU A 360 5.01 13.78 20.60
N LEU A 361 5.87 13.11 21.36
CA LEU A 361 6.56 11.91 20.92
C LEU A 361 6.15 10.72 21.79
N SER A 362 5.94 9.56 21.16
CA SER A 362 5.47 8.37 21.88
C SER A 362 5.94 7.06 21.26
N GLY A 363 5.63 5.96 21.94
CA GLY A 363 5.99 4.60 21.57
C GLY A 363 7.32 4.14 22.17
N VAL A 364 7.67 2.91 21.91
CA VAL A 364 8.87 2.26 22.47
C VAL A 364 10.15 3.01 22.09
N ARG A 365 10.17 3.65 20.90
CA ARG A 365 11.30 4.41 20.37
C ARG A 365 11.13 5.94 20.49
N ALA A 366 10.32 6.39 21.44
CA ALA A 366 10.09 7.82 21.65
C ALA A 366 11.39 8.62 21.87
N TYR A 367 12.30 8.08 22.67
CA TYR A 367 13.58 8.77 22.97
C TYR A 367 14.57 8.70 21.80
N ASP A 368 14.60 7.61 21.02
CA ASP A 368 15.40 7.54 19.78
C ASP A 368 14.92 8.61 18.79
N MET A 369 13.59 8.75 18.67
CA MET A 369 12.98 9.78 17.82
C MET A 369 13.28 11.19 18.34
N ALA A 370 13.25 11.39 19.67
CA ALA A 370 13.60 12.68 20.27
C ALA A 370 15.04 13.07 19.95
N LEU A 371 15.97 12.13 20.12
CA LEU A 371 17.37 12.35 19.77
C LEU A 371 17.52 12.72 18.28
N ARG A 372 16.86 11.99 17.39
CA ARG A 372 16.90 12.25 15.93
C ARG A 372 16.41 13.66 15.61
N LEU A 373 15.28 14.09 16.18
CA LEU A 373 14.72 15.43 15.96
C LEU A 373 15.60 16.55 16.52
N GLN A 374 16.26 16.32 17.65
CA GLN A 374 17.24 17.29 18.21
C GLN A 374 18.40 17.54 17.25
N TYR A 375 18.90 16.52 16.55
CA TYR A 375 19.93 16.69 15.53
C TYR A 375 19.44 17.52 14.34
N GLU A 376 18.14 17.52 14.06
CA GLU A 376 17.53 18.37 13.02
C GLU A 376 17.06 19.72 13.55
N LEU A 377 17.33 20.05 14.82
CA LEU A 377 16.90 21.31 15.44
C LEU A 377 15.36 21.50 15.43
N VAL A 378 14.62 20.40 15.52
CA VAL A 378 13.17 20.41 15.66
C VAL A 378 12.81 20.50 17.14
N GLU A 379 12.00 21.48 17.52
CA GLU A 379 11.52 21.64 18.89
C GLU A 379 10.55 20.51 19.27
N ILE A 380 10.69 19.97 20.49
CA ILE A 380 9.85 18.89 21.03
C ILE A 380 9.21 19.40 22.31
N SER A 381 7.87 19.41 22.37
CA SER A 381 7.16 19.91 23.54
C SER A 381 7.06 18.86 24.65
N HIS A 382 6.80 17.59 24.29
CA HIS A 382 6.60 16.52 25.29
C HIS A 382 7.01 15.14 24.74
N VAL A 383 7.47 14.26 25.64
CA VAL A 383 7.84 12.87 25.32
C VAL A 383 7.21 11.94 26.36
N GLU A 384 6.31 11.08 25.93
CA GLU A 384 5.63 10.08 26.76
C GLU A 384 5.59 8.72 26.03
N PRO A 385 6.38 7.73 26.45
CA PRO A 385 6.43 6.43 25.76
C PRO A 385 5.10 5.65 25.78
N ASP A 386 4.25 5.81 26.82
CA ASP A 386 2.94 5.15 26.83
C ASP A 386 1.98 5.83 25.83
N LEU A 387 1.60 5.09 24.80
CA LEU A 387 0.74 5.59 23.72
C LEU A 387 -0.63 6.10 24.18
N ALA A 388 -1.20 5.53 25.25
CA ALA A 388 -2.52 5.95 25.72
C ALA A 388 -2.40 7.27 26.52
N ALA A 389 -1.39 7.38 27.37
CA ALA A 389 -1.09 8.61 28.12
C ALA A 389 -0.72 9.74 27.17
N ALA A 390 0.18 9.48 26.21
CA ALA A 390 0.61 10.44 25.21
C ALA A 390 -0.57 10.96 24.36
N LEU A 391 -1.42 10.07 23.86
CA LEU A 391 -2.58 10.47 23.06
C LEU A 391 -3.54 11.36 23.87
N LYS A 392 -3.80 11.00 25.12
CA LYS A 392 -4.65 11.80 26.02
C LYS A 392 -4.04 13.19 26.26
N HIS A 393 -2.75 13.26 26.55
CA HIS A 393 -2.02 14.52 26.73
C HIS A 393 -2.06 15.36 25.45
N PHE A 394 -1.73 14.77 24.31
CA PHE A 394 -1.72 15.42 22.99
C PHE A 394 -3.07 16.04 22.61
N ILE A 395 -4.19 15.31 22.85
CA ILE A 395 -5.53 15.82 22.58
C ILE A 395 -5.88 16.98 23.53
N SER A 396 -5.59 16.84 24.83
CA SER A 396 -5.97 17.81 25.84
C SER A 396 -5.20 19.13 25.74
N THR A 397 -3.92 19.08 25.31
CA THR A 397 -3.06 20.27 25.16
C THR A 397 -3.24 20.97 23.81
N ASN A 398 -3.91 20.32 22.84
CA ASN A 398 -4.18 20.86 21.51
C ASN A 398 -5.68 20.85 21.15
N PRO A 399 -6.61 21.38 21.98
CA PRO A 399 -8.05 21.18 21.81
C PRO A 399 -8.59 21.80 20.51
N ASN A 400 -8.04 22.93 20.07
CA ASN A 400 -8.55 23.72 18.96
C ASN A 400 -7.73 23.61 17.65
N LYS A 401 -6.77 22.70 17.62
CA LYS A 401 -5.94 22.49 16.42
C LYS A 401 -6.29 21.17 15.73
N PRO A 402 -6.29 21.15 14.41
CA PRO A 402 -6.23 19.89 13.68
C PRO A 402 -4.97 19.12 14.07
N LYS A 403 -5.04 17.82 14.07
CA LYS A 403 -4.00 16.92 14.60
C LYS A 403 -3.49 16.01 13.49
N ARG A 404 -2.17 15.76 13.50
CA ARG A 404 -1.56 14.78 12.62
C ARG A 404 -0.63 13.86 13.42
N ILE A 405 -0.82 12.56 13.26
CA ILE A 405 -0.05 11.55 13.97
C ILE A 405 0.68 10.67 12.95
N TYR A 406 1.99 10.84 12.86
CA TYR A 406 2.85 9.90 12.14
C TYR A 406 3.13 8.71 13.04
N CYS A 407 2.83 7.51 12.59
CA CYS A 407 2.97 6.34 13.45
C CYS A 407 3.38 5.07 12.70
N THR A 408 4.13 4.21 13.36
CA THR A 408 4.40 2.85 12.88
C THR A 408 3.16 1.96 13.03
N TYR A 409 3.16 0.80 12.40
CA TYR A 409 1.95 -0.03 12.27
C TYR A 409 1.34 -0.45 13.63
N THR A 410 2.16 -0.95 14.56
CA THR A 410 1.63 -1.38 15.86
C THR A 410 1.25 -0.21 16.76
N ALA A 411 1.95 0.94 16.63
CA ALA A 411 1.56 2.18 17.29
C ALA A 411 0.20 2.65 16.76
N MET A 412 0.00 2.66 15.44
CA MET A 412 -1.27 3.01 14.81
C MET A 412 -2.43 2.16 15.32
N LEU A 413 -2.26 0.82 15.36
CA LEU A 413 -3.30 -0.07 15.87
C LEU A 413 -3.68 0.23 17.33
N ARG A 414 -2.68 0.58 18.16
CA ARG A 414 -2.95 0.95 19.56
C ARG A 414 -3.65 2.30 19.67
N LEU A 415 -3.16 3.32 18.94
CA LEU A 415 -3.76 4.64 18.91
C LEU A 415 -5.22 4.62 18.44
N ARG A 416 -5.52 3.82 17.40
CA ARG A 416 -6.90 3.64 16.93
C ARG A 416 -7.81 3.03 17.98
N ARG A 417 -7.34 2.04 18.76
CA ARG A 417 -8.11 1.48 19.87
C ARG A 417 -8.38 2.51 20.95
N GLU A 418 -7.43 3.38 21.24
CA GLU A 418 -7.63 4.47 22.20
C GLU A 418 -8.60 5.54 21.65
N LEU A 419 -8.49 5.92 20.37
CA LEU A 419 -9.41 6.83 19.71
C LEU A 419 -10.84 6.29 19.67
N ALA A 420 -11.02 4.98 19.43
CA ALA A 420 -12.32 4.33 19.40
C ALA A 420 -13.09 4.41 20.75
N LYS A 421 -12.40 4.75 21.84
CA LYS A 421 -13.05 4.98 23.15
C LYS A 421 -13.74 6.34 23.24
N CYS A 422 -13.37 7.29 22.40
CA CYS A 422 -13.86 8.69 22.44
C CYS A 422 -14.54 9.14 21.13
N THR A 423 -14.44 8.39 20.06
CA THR A 423 -15.06 8.76 18.77
C THR A 423 -15.33 7.52 17.91
N THR A 424 -16.12 7.67 16.87
CA THR A 424 -16.36 6.59 15.90
C THR A 424 -15.11 6.42 15.01
N VAL A 425 -14.57 5.20 15.03
CA VAL A 425 -13.45 4.78 14.18
C VAL A 425 -13.93 3.62 13.33
N GLU A 426 -13.61 3.61 12.04
CA GLU A 426 -13.98 2.53 11.13
C GLU A 426 -13.44 1.18 11.65
N GLU A 427 -14.29 0.15 11.72
CA GLU A 427 -13.85 -1.17 12.15
C GLU A 427 -12.92 -1.81 11.14
N ILE A 428 -11.85 -2.44 11.62
CA ILE A 428 -10.97 -3.26 10.80
C ILE A 428 -11.70 -4.59 10.57
N ALA A 429 -12.18 -4.81 9.36
CA ALA A 429 -12.86 -6.05 8.97
C ALA A 429 -11.91 -7.27 8.98
#